data_092128c81fa73412f948b28d0acf9f0d
#
_entry.id   092128c81fa73412f948b28d0acf9f0d
#
_cell.length_a   1.000
_cell.length_b   1.000
_cell.length_c   1.000
_cell.angle_alpha   90.00
_cell.angle_beta   90.00
_cell.angle_gamma   90.00
#
_symmetry.space_group_name_H-M   'P 1'
#
loop_
_entity.id
_entity.type
_entity.pdbx_description
1 polymer ?
#
loop_
_entity_poly.entity_id
_entity_poly.type
_entity_poly.pdbx_seq_one_letter_code
_entity_poly.pdbx_strand_id
1 'polypeptide(L)'
;MSVSEIKMVAFGNPKRNDNAFTISSYSDSMGAQTRFITCGDNESFSNFNHGNIDWRNSTNGIHWLINSAETILSGESPKSAVGAGMTFGELEGAKMVMIVEVPEKSEDISKSWGFVISRIRQIHVLFFTPRALDAISKLEQIPVENLLKEIRNRGLVPHVCTYLSDEKKAIVEHSMGSVSIITKKSLQPLEWLARYICNLPFSGIGNLGVKNACLG
;
A
#
# COMPACT_ATOMS: atom_id res chain seq x y z
N MET A 1 -10.07 7.23 -19.48
CA MET A 1 -8.84 7.04 -18.70
C MET A 1 -8.41 5.59 -18.85
N SER A 2 -7.15 5.33 -19.10
CA SER A 2 -6.58 3.98 -19.25
C SER A 2 -5.46 3.78 -18.23
N VAL A 3 -4.98 2.53 -18.06
CA VAL A 3 -3.88 2.24 -17.11
C VAL A 3 -2.63 3.05 -17.44
N SER A 4 -2.37 3.34 -18.73
CA SER A 4 -1.22 4.15 -19.17
C SER A 4 -1.24 5.61 -18.70
N GLU A 5 -2.37 6.09 -18.22
CA GLU A 5 -2.49 7.44 -17.63
C GLU A 5 -2.23 7.44 -16.11
N ILE A 6 -2.19 6.26 -15.49
CA ILE A 6 -1.93 6.12 -14.06
C ILE A 6 -0.45 6.38 -13.79
N LYS A 7 -0.18 7.37 -12.94
CA LYS A 7 1.16 7.71 -12.48
C LYS A 7 1.31 7.32 -11.03
N MET A 8 2.39 6.66 -10.70
CA MET A 8 2.67 6.27 -9.32
C MET A 8 4.15 6.34 -8.97
N VAL A 9 4.40 6.58 -7.71
CA VAL A 9 5.73 6.57 -7.11
C VAL A 9 5.73 5.54 -6.00
N ALA A 10 6.75 4.71 -5.94
CA ALA A 10 7.00 3.80 -4.83
C ALA A 10 8.33 4.16 -4.16
N PHE A 11 8.39 4.03 -2.84
CA PHE A 11 9.61 4.22 -2.07
C PHE A 11 9.95 2.94 -1.30
N GLY A 12 11.21 2.51 -1.39
CA GLY A 12 11.67 1.33 -0.68
C GLY A 12 13.10 0.91 -1.04
N ASN A 13 13.47 -0.30 -0.63
CA ASN A 13 14.78 -0.87 -0.88
C ASN A 13 14.74 -1.98 -1.94
N PRO A 14 15.16 -1.74 -3.19
CA PRO A 14 15.07 -2.73 -4.27
C PRO A 14 15.94 -3.97 -4.01
N LYS A 15 16.97 -3.86 -3.15
CA LYS A 15 17.88 -4.96 -2.82
C LYS A 15 17.27 -6.01 -1.88
N ARG A 16 16.08 -5.75 -1.29
CA ARG A 16 15.42 -6.62 -0.30
C ARG A 16 14.08 -7.20 -0.77
N ASN A 17 13.78 -7.21 -2.07
CA ASN A 17 12.45 -7.57 -2.57
C ASN A 17 11.33 -6.78 -1.88
N ASP A 18 11.55 -5.49 -1.69
CA ASP A 18 10.59 -4.59 -1.07
C ASP A 18 9.22 -4.67 -1.76
N ASN A 19 8.17 -4.78 -0.96
CA ASN A 19 6.81 -4.94 -1.48
C ASN A 19 6.33 -3.73 -2.29
N ALA A 20 6.79 -2.51 -1.95
CA ALA A 20 6.48 -1.31 -2.73
C ALA A 20 7.15 -1.37 -4.12
N PHE A 21 8.39 -1.88 -4.21
CA PHE A 21 9.06 -2.13 -5.48
C PHE A 21 8.32 -3.19 -6.31
N THR A 22 7.90 -4.28 -5.68
CA THR A 22 7.16 -5.37 -6.34
C THR A 22 5.86 -4.87 -6.96
N ILE A 23 5.09 -4.03 -6.24
CA ILE A 23 3.86 -3.43 -6.78
C ILE A 23 4.17 -2.48 -7.93
N SER A 24 5.21 -1.65 -7.80
CA SER A 24 5.66 -0.77 -8.88
C SER A 24 5.97 -1.57 -10.15
N SER A 25 6.69 -2.69 -10.01
CA SER A 25 7.03 -3.57 -11.14
C SER A 25 5.81 -4.23 -11.78
N TYR A 26 4.85 -4.72 -10.99
CA TYR A 26 3.59 -5.25 -11.54
C TYR A 26 2.79 -4.15 -12.27
N SER A 27 2.71 -2.95 -11.68
CA SER A 27 2.00 -1.83 -12.30
C SER A 27 2.63 -1.38 -13.61
N ASP A 28 3.95 -1.33 -13.67
CA ASP A 28 4.72 -1.04 -14.89
C ASP A 28 4.41 -2.07 -15.99
N SER A 29 4.42 -3.35 -15.65
CA SER A 29 4.09 -4.44 -16.58
C SER A 29 2.66 -4.34 -17.16
N MET A 30 1.76 -3.64 -16.50
CA MET A 30 0.40 -3.34 -16.95
C MET A 30 0.31 -2.03 -17.75
N GLY A 31 1.42 -1.30 -17.88
CA GLY A 31 1.50 -0.07 -18.65
C GLY A 31 1.30 1.22 -17.83
N ALA A 32 1.23 1.16 -16.50
CA ALA A 32 1.23 2.35 -15.67
C ALA A 32 2.58 3.06 -15.71
N GLN A 33 2.59 4.38 -15.53
CA GLN A 33 3.80 5.17 -15.43
C GLN A 33 4.34 5.09 -13.99
N THR A 34 5.39 4.31 -13.79
CA THR A 34 5.93 4.06 -12.46
C THR A 34 7.29 4.73 -12.28
N ARG A 35 7.56 5.20 -11.06
CA ARG A 35 8.87 5.65 -10.62
C ARG A 35 9.17 5.05 -9.26
N PHE A 36 10.38 4.50 -9.11
CA PHE A 36 10.86 3.99 -7.84
C PHE A 36 11.90 4.92 -7.25
N ILE A 37 11.72 5.31 -5.99
CA ILE A 37 12.64 6.13 -5.19
C ILE A 37 13.32 5.25 -4.16
N THR A 38 14.63 5.41 -4.05
CA THR A 38 15.47 4.73 -3.07
C THR A 38 16.63 5.64 -2.64
N CYS A 39 17.55 5.14 -1.84
CA CYS A 39 18.81 5.84 -1.54
C CYS A 39 19.73 5.88 -2.78
N GLY A 40 20.74 6.77 -2.75
CA GLY A 40 21.79 6.83 -3.78
C GLY A 40 22.59 5.53 -3.86
N ASP A 41 23.22 5.27 -5.00
CA ASP A 41 23.92 4.01 -5.31
C ASP A 41 25.02 3.65 -4.30
N ASN A 42 25.67 4.66 -3.71
CA ASN A 42 26.77 4.51 -2.75
C ASN A 42 26.32 4.68 -1.28
N GLU A 43 25.02 4.81 -1.03
CA GLU A 43 24.47 5.00 0.31
C GLU A 43 23.90 3.70 0.87
N SER A 44 23.97 3.53 2.19
CA SER A 44 23.25 2.48 2.88
C SER A 44 21.80 2.89 3.05
N PHE A 45 20.85 2.05 2.63
CA PHE A 45 19.42 2.32 2.78
C PHE A 45 19.01 2.60 4.23
N SER A 46 19.69 2.00 5.21
CA SER A 46 19.41 2.24 6.63
C SER A 46 19.83 3.62 7.14
N ASN A 47 20.74 4.32 6.43
CA ASN A 47 21.38 5.56 6.93
C ASN A 47 21.73 6.56 5.82
N PHE A 48 20.90 6.67 4.79
CA PHE A 48 21.08 7.69 3.74
C PHE A 48 20.55 9.06 4.19
N ASN A 49 20.93 10.12 3.50
CA ASN A 49 20.37 11.44 3.75
C ASN A 49 18.98 11.57 3.12
N HIS A 50 17.92 11.29 3.89
CA HIS A 50 16.54 11.38 3.42
C HIS A 50 16.11 12.78 2.98
N GLY A 51 16.81 13.84 3.44
CA GLY A 51 16.59 15.22 3.00
C GLY A 51 16.98 15.48 1.54
N ASN A 52 17.77 14.57 0.91
CA ASN A 52 18.13 14.67 -0.50
C ASN A 52 16.99 14.24 -1.44
N ILE A 53 15.93 13.60 -0.91
CA ILE A 53 14.77 13.22 -1.72
C ILE A 53 13.90 14.46 -1.96
N ASP A 54 13.80 14.89 -3.21
CA ASP A 54 12.85 15.94 -3.61
C ASP A 54 11.44 15.36 -3.71
N TRP A 55 10.80 15.24 -2.54
CA TRP A 55 9.45 14.69 -2.43
C TRP A 55 8.43 15.56 -3.17
N ARG A 56 8.53 16.90 -3.10
CA ARG A 56 7.57 17.77 -3.77
C ARG A 56 7.52 17.48 -5.28
N ASN A 57 8.67 17.50 -5.93
CA ASN A 57 8.73 17.20 -7.36
C ASN A 57 8.38 15.74 -7.67
N SER A 58 8.70 14.83 -6.74
CA SER A 58 8.44 13.41 -6.91
C SER A 58 6.97 13.05 -6.80
N THR A 59 6.19 13.77 -6.00
CA THR A 59 4.77 13.48 -5.77
C THR A 59 3.83 14.39 -6.56
N ASN A 60 4.37 15.36 -7.30
CA ASN A 60 3.55 16.26 -8.11
C ASN A 60 2.88 15.51 -9.28
N GLY A 61 1.56 15.61 -9.35
CA GLY A 61 0.74 15.05 -10.43
C GLY A 61 0.69 13.54 -10.51
N ILE A 62 1.08 12.81 -9.45
CA ILE A 62 0.90 11.37 -9.36
C ILE A 62 -0.47 10.99 -8.78
N HIS A 63 -0.95 9.79 -9.12
CA HIS A 63 -2.17 9.24 -8.55
C HIS A 63 -1.90 8.54 -7.21
N TRP A 64 -0.80 7.78 -7.13
CA TRP A 64 -0.48 6.93 -6.01
C TRP A 64 0.95 7.10 -5.52
N LEU A 65 1.12 7.24 -4.19
CA LEU A 65 2.39 7.01 -3.50
C LEU A 65 2.29 5.69 -2.73
N ILE A 66 3.20 4.77 -3.02
CA ILE A 66 3.20 3.38 -2.50
C ILE A 66 4.32 3.22 -1.48
N ASN A 67 3.97 2.78 -0.28
CA ASN A 67 4.89 2.50 0.81
C ASN A 67 4.58 1.12 1.43
N SER A 68 5.64 0.47 1.95
CA SER A 68 5.52 -0.73 2.77
C SER A 68 5.79 -0.39 4.24
N ALA A 69 5.00 -0.97 5.14
CA ALA A 69 5.18 -0.79 6.57
C ALA A 69 6.51 -1.37 7.08
N GLU A 70 7.08 -2.36 6.39
CA GLU A 70 8.39 -2.92 6.73
C GLU A 70 9.54 -1.96 6.43
N THR A 71 9.38 -1.08 5.43
CA THR A 71 10.42 -0.12 5.04
C THR A 71 10.90 0.72 6.22
N ILE A 72 10.00 1.08 7.16
CA ILE A 72 10.35 1.89 8.33
C ILE A 72 11.27 1.17 9.33
N LEU A 73 11.31 -0.15 9.29
CA LEU A 73 12.15 -0.97 10.17
C LEU A 73 13.62 -1.00 9.69
N SER A 74 13.90 -0.55 8.47
CA SER A 74 15.24 -0.55 7.89
C SER A 74 16.16 0.52 8.51
N GLY A 75 15.62 1.49 9.27
CA GLY A 75 16.38 2.53 9.96
C GLY A 75 15.61 3.83 10.11
N GLU A 76 16.19 4.80 10.82
CA GLU A 76 15.54 6.11 11.04
C GLU A 76 15.46 6.93 9.74
N SER A 77 16.43 6.81 8.83
CA SER A 77 16.38 7.51 7.53
C SER A 77 15.23 7.03 6.64
N PRO A 78 15.01 5.71 6.40
CA PRO A 78 13.84 5.22 5.68
C PRO A 78 12.52 5.60 6.35
N LYS A 79 12.44 5.52 7.68
CA LYS A 79 11.26 5.90 8.45
C LYS A 79 10.92 7.39 8.25
N SER A 80 11.94 8.26 8.32
CA SER A 80 11.78 9.69 8.07
C SER A 80 11.40 9.98 6.63
N ALA A 81 12.01 9.25 5.67
CA ALA A 81 11.69 9.37 4.25
C ALA A 81 10.22 9.00 3.95
N VAL A 82 9.73 7.86 4.48
CA VAL A 82 8.32 7.47 4.35
C VAL A 82 7.41 8.56 4.94
N GLY A 83 7.74 9.06 6.14
CA GLY A 83 6.98 10.12 6.79
C GLY A 83 6.92 11.42 5.98
N ALA A 84 8.06 11.85 5.43
CA ALA A 84 8.14 13.02 4.56
C ALA A 84 7.36 12.79 3.25
N GLY A 85 7.57 11.64 2.59
CA GLY A 85 6.84 11.27 1.37
C GLY A 85 5.33 11.31 1.54
N MET A 86 4.80 10.75 2.63
CA MET A 86 3.37 10.80 2.95
C MET A 86 2.87 12.24 3.12
N THR A 87 3.62 13.09 3.81
CA THR A 87 3.24 14.49 4.03
C THR A 87 3.26 15.28 2.72
N PHE A 88 4.32 15.18 1.93
CA PHE A 88 4.39 15.88 0.63
C PHE A 88 3.37 15.33 -0.37
N GLY A 89 3.18 14.01 -0.40
CA GLY A 89 2.16 13.40 -1.25
C GLY A 89 0.75 13.90 -0.94
N GLU A 90 0.40 14.03 0.34
CA GLU A 90 -0.87 14.61 0.77
C GLU A 90 -1.02 16.07 0.30
N LEU A 91 0.03 16.87 0.46
CA LEU A 91 0.04 18.29 0.00
C LEU A 91 -0.11 18.42 -1.52
N GLU A 92 0.46 17.50 -2.29
CA GLU A 92 0.37 17.48 -3.76
C GLU A 92 -0.87 16.72 -4.28
N GLY A 93 -1.73 16.22 -3.37
CA GLY A 93 -2.97 15.51 -3.71
C GLY A 93 -2.80 14.05 -4.15
N ALA A 94 -1.61 13.47 -3.96
CA ALA A 94 -1.39 12.05 -4.20
C ALA A 94 -2.10 11.19 -3.15
N LYS A 95 -2.66 10.06 -3.58
CA LYS A 95 -3.32 9.10 -2.68
C LYS A 95 -2.30 8.09 -2.17
N MET A 96 -2.33 7.81 -0.85
CA MET A 96 -1.38 6.90 -0.21
C MET A 96 -1.84 5.45 -0.25
N VAL A 97 -0.98 4.56 -0.71
CA VAL A 97 -1.10 3.11 -0.56
C VAL A 97 -0.10 2.66 0.50
N MET A 98 -0.58 1.96 1.52
CA MET A 98 0.25 1.37 2.56
C MET A 98 0.06 -0.14 2.58
N ILE A 99 1.16 -0.88 2.47
CA ILE A 99 1.19 -2.33 2.52
C ILE A 99 1.61 -2.74 3.94
N VAL A 100 0.81 -3.61 4.56
CA VAL A 100 1.12 -4.22 5.86
C VAL A 100 1.46 -5.68 5.63
N GLU A 101 2.68 -6.05 5.97
CA GLU A 101 3.22 -7.40 5.96
C GLU A 101 3.73 -7.80 7.35
N VAL A 102 3.98 -9.08 7.53
CA VAL A 102 4.71 -9.57 8.71
C VAL A 102 6.20 -9.35 8.45
N PRO A 103 6.88 -8.55 9.28
CA PRO A 103 8.31 -8.32 9.14
C PRO A 103 9.13 -9.61 9.26
N GLU A 104 10.34 -9.60 8.74
CA GLU A 104 11.29 -10.71 8.85
C GLU A 104 11.49 -11.13 10.31
N LYS A 105 11.58 -10.14 11.22
CA LYS A 105 11.49 -10.34 12.66
C LYS A 105 10.05 -10.09 13.10
N SER A 106 9.30 -11.14 13.35
CA SER A 106 7.86 -11.06 13.68
C SER A 106 7.56 -10.19 14.90
N GLU A 107 8.49 -10.04 15.84
CA GLU A 107 8.40 -9.17 17.02
C GLU A 107 8.32 -7.67 16.65
N ASP A 108 8.86 -7.27 15.49
CA ASP A 108 8.83 -5.89 15.03
C ASP A 108 7.45 -5.47 14.44
N ILE A 109 6.48 -6.39 14.33
CA ILE A 109 5.17 -6.08 13.77
C ILE A 109 4.44 -4.99 14.55
N SER A 110 4.57 -4.96 15.86
CA SER A 110 3.97 -3.91 16.71
C SER A 110 4.54 -2.54 16.40
N LYS A 111 5.83 -2.47 16.07
CA LYS A 111 6.53 -1.23 15.74
C LYS A 111 6.11 -0.71 14.35
N SER A 112 6.10 -1.58 13.34
CA SER A 112 5.64 -1.20 11.99
C SER A 112 4.16 -0.82 11.99
N TRP A 113 3.32 -1.58 12.70
CA TRP A 113 1.90 -1.29 12.84
C TRP A 113 1.65 0.02 13.60
N GLY A 114 2.37 0.30 14.69
CA GLY A 114 2.29 1.57 15.41
C GLY A 114 2.57 2.77 14.52
N PHE A 115 3.53 2.67 13.61
CA PHE A 115 3.76 3.71 12.60
C PHE A 115 2.56 3.87 11.66
N VAL A 116 2.00 2.77 11.14
CA VAL A 116 0.82 2.81 10.26
C VAL A 116 -0.35 3.50 10.98
N ILE A 117 -0.64 3.10 12.21
CA ILE A 117 -1.72 3.70 13.02
C ILE A 117 -1.49 5.19 13.25
N SER A 118 -0.27 5.61 13.54
CA SER A 118 0.05 7.03 13.76
C SER A 118 -0.23 7.93 12.54
N ARG A 119 -0.30 7.33 11.34
CA ARG A 119 -0.52 8.02 10.07
C ARG A 119 -1.75 7.54 9.29
N ILE A 120 -2.62 6.79 9.95
CA ILE A 120 -3.73 6.08 9.30
C ILE A 120 -4.66 7.02 8.52
N ARG A 121 -4.81 8.27 8.95
CA ARG A 121 -5.65 9.29 8.29
C ARG A 121 -5.11 9.76 6.94
N GLN A 122 -3.82 9.56 6.68
CA GLN A 122 -3.19 9.92 5.40
C GLN A 122 -3.31 8.77 4.38
N ILE A 123 -3.72 7.57 4.82
CA ILE A 123 -3.76 6.37 3.98
C ILE A 123 -5.10 6.28 3.25
N HIS A 124 -5.05 6.08 1.93
CA HIS A 124 -6.24 5.91 1.08
C HIS A 124 -6.54 4.44 0.79
N VAL A 125 -5.49 3.63 0.60
CA VAL A 125 -5.60 2.18 0.45
C VAL A 125 -4.65 1.53 1.45
N LEU A 126 -5.21 0.82 2.42
CA LEU A 126 -4.47 0.01 3.39
C LEU A 126 -4.65 -1.45 3.01
N PHE A 127 -3.56 -2.09 2.61
CA PHE A 127 -3.56 -3.48 2.19
C PHE A 127 -2.86 -4.36 3.21
N PHE A 128 -3.53 -5.44 3.62
CA PHE A 128 -2.94 -6.47 4.46
C PHE A 128 -2.57 -7.68 3.61
N THR A 129 -1.32 -8.13 3.69
CA THR A 129 -1.00 -9.47 3.22
C THR A 129 -1.75 -10.50 4.07
N PRO A 130 -2.08 -11.72 3.55
CA PRO A 130 -2.82 -12.72 4.33
C PRO A 130 -2.19 -13.03 5.70
N ARG A 131 -0.84 -13.13 5.76
CA ARG A 131 -0.13 -13.36 7.02
C ARG A 131 -0.23 -12.18 7.99
N ALA A 132 -0.19 -10.95 7.47
CA ALA A 132 -0.33 -9.75 8.30
C ALA A 132 -1.73 -9.62 8.86
N LEU A 133 -2.75 -10.05 8.12
CA LEU A 133 -4.13 -10.06 8.60
C LEU A 133 -4.26 -10.85 9.92
N ASP A 134 -3.72 -12.06 9.97
CA ASP A 134 -3.72 -12.91 11.18
C ASP A 134 -2.89 -12.30 12.32
N ALA A 135 -1.72 -11.76 11.99
CA ALA A 135 -0.82 -11.21 13.00
C ALA A 135 -1.38 -9.93 13.64
N ILE A 136 -1.96 -9.03 12.83
CA ILE A 136 -2.59 -7.80 13.33
C ILE A 136 -3.90 -8.10 14.07
N SER A 137 -4.68 -9.09 13.62
CA SER A 137 -5.86 -9.58 14.34
C SER A 137 -5.52 -9.95 15.80
N LYS A 138 -4.43 -10.69 15.98
CA LYS A 138 -3.94 -11.07 17.34
C LYS A 138 -3.44 -9.86 18.12
N LEU A 139 -2.71 -8.95 17.46
CA LEU A 139 -2.15 -7.75 18.09
C LEU A 139 -3.26 -6.80 18.57
N GLU A 140 -4.27 -6.57 17.74
CA GLU A 140 -5.41 -5.68 18.03
C GLU A 140 -6.52 -6.37 18.86
N GLN A 141 -6.44 -7.69 19.06
CA GLN A 141 -7.46 -8.51 19.72
C GLN A 141 -8.84 -8.39 19.03
N ILE A 142 -8.82 -8.32 17.69
CA ILE A 142 -10.02 -8.25 16.86
C ILE A 142 -10.10 -9.53 16.03
N PRO A 143 -11.27 -10.22 15.97
CA PRO A 143 -11.45 -11.37 15.08
C PRO A 143 -11.10 -11.04 13.63
N VAL A 144 -10.42 -11.96 12.93
CA VAL A 144 -9.92 -11.74 11.56
C VAL A 144 -11.03 -11.28 10.61
N GLU A 145 -12.22 -11.86 10.73
CA GLU A 145 -13.40 -11.54 9.90
C GLU A 145 -13.90 -10.10 10.11
N ASN A 146 -13.59 -9.47 11.23
CA ASN A 146 -14.00 -8.11 11.56
C ASN A 146 -12.87 -7.09 11.38
N LEU A 147 -11.61 -7.54 11.25
CA LEU A 147 -10.43 -6.69 11.32
C LEU A 147 -10.46 -5.56 10.29
N LEU A 148 -10.69 -5.88 9.02
CA LEU A 148 -10.67 -4.86 7.95
C LEU A 148 -11.72 -3.77 8.21
N LYS A 149 -12.92 -4.17 8.60
CA LYS A 149 -14.03 -3.26 8.91
C LYS A 149 -13.73 -2.37 10.11
N GLU A 150 -13.20 -2.95 11.20
CA GLU A 150 -12.85 -2.21 12.40
C GLU A 150 -11.72 -1.20 12.13
N ILE A 151 -10.66 -1.61 11.44
CA ILE A 151 -9.55 -0.72 11.08
C ILE A 151 -10.06 0.41 10.16
N ARG A 152 -10.88 0.06 9.15
CA ARG A 152 -11.50 1.05 8.27
C ARG A 152 -12.30 2.08 9.06
N ASN A 153 -13.13 1.65 9.99
CA ASN A 153 -14.00 2.53 10.78
C ASN A 153 -13.21 3.43 11.74
N ARG A 154 -12.21 2.87 12.44
CA ARG A 154 -11.35 3.63 13.37
C ARG A 154 -10.48 4.65 12.64
N GLY A 155 -9.89 4.25 11.52
CA GLY A 155 -8.98 5.08 10.73
C GLY A 155 -9.67 6.00 9.72
N LEU A 156 -10.96 5.76 9.40
CA LEU A 156 -11.68 6.37 8.29
C LEU A 156 -10.95 6.20 6.95
N VAL A 157 -10.22 5.10 6.81
CA VAL A 157 -9.46 4.77 5.60
C VAL A 157 -10.45 4.52 4.45
N PRO A 158 -10.31 5.17 3.30
CA PRO A 158 -11.22 4.96 2.16
C PRO A 158 -11.34 3.50 1.73
N HIS A 159 -10.23 2.77 1.65
CA HIS A 159 -10.20 1.35 1.28
C HIS A 159 -9.26 0.57 2.20
N VAL A 160 -9.78 -0.46 2.88
CA VAL A 160 -8.97 -1.43 3.64
C VAL A 160 -9.22 -2.80 3.02
N CYS A 161 -8.17 -3.48 2.59
CA CYS A 161 -8.34 -4.66 1.74
C CYS A 161 -7.28 -5.74 1.97
N THR A 162 -7.63 -6.95 1.50
CA THR A 162 -6.73 -8.11 1.40
C THR A 162 -7.09 -8.95 0.19
N TYR A 163 -6.18 -9.83 -0.21
CA TYR A 163 -6.42 -10.83 -1.24
C TYR A 163 -5.91 -12.20 -0.77
N LEU A 164 -6.82 -13.17 -0.73
CA LEU A 164 -6.58 -14.55 -0.33
C LEU A 164 -6.36 -15.41 -1.59
N SER A 165 -5.10 -15.72 -1.90
CA SER A 165 -4.72 -16.40 -3.15
C SER A 165 -5.32 -17.80 -3.28
N ASP A 166 -5.38 -18.56 -2.17
CA ASP A 166 -5.90 -19.92 -2.14
C ASP A 166 -7.40 -19.97 -2.44
N GLU A 167 -8.13 -18.95 -1.96
CA GLU A 167 -9.57 -18.77 -2.20
C GLU A 167 -9.85 -17.98 -3.47
N LYS A 168 -8.84 -17.39 -4.12
CA LYS A 168 -8.96 -16.40 -5.22
C LYS A 168 -9.87 -15.25 -4.84
N LYS A 169 -9.86 -14.83 -3.59
CA LYS A 169 -10.87 -13.95 -3.01
C LYS A 169 -10.28 -12.59 -2.63
N ALA A 170 -10.86 -11.55 -3.19
CA ALA A 170 -10.61 -10.18 -2.77
C ALA A 170 -11.65 -9.75 -1.73
N ILE A 171 -11.21 -9.10 -0.66
CA ILE A 171 -12.07 -8.51 0.37
C ILE A 171 -11.67 -7.04 0.50
N VAL A 172 -12.63 -6.14 0.34
CA VAL A 172 -12.43 -4.69 0.44
C VAL A 172 -13.52 -4.08 1.29
N GLU A 173 -13.14 -3.50 2.41
CA GLU A 173 -13.98 -2.60 3.20
C GLU A 173 -13.73 -1.17 2.72
N HIS A 174 -14.79 -0.46 2.34
CA HIS A 174 -14.65 0.91 1.83
C HIS A 174 -15.71 1.86 2.39
N SER A 175 -15.60 3.14 2.08
CA SER A 175 -16.46 4.19 2.68
C SER A 175 -17.96 4.00 2.42
N MET A 176 -18.34 3.27 1.36
CA MET A 176 -19.74 3.05 0.98
C MET A 176 -20.22 1.60 1.19
N GLY A 177 -19.40 0.73 1.84
CA GLY A 177 -19.80 -0.64 2.11
C GLY A 177 -18.64 -1.63 2.08
N SER A 178 -18.97 -2.88 1.77
CA SER A 178 -18.03 -4.01 1.70
C SER A 178 -18.20 -4.75 0.38
N VAL A 179 -17.08 -5.17 -0.21
CA VAL A 179 -17.04 -6.03 -1.39
C VAL A 179 -16.22 -7.27 -1.07
N SER A 180 -16.82 -8.44 -1.30
CA SER A 180 -16.14 -9.73 -1.28
C SER A 180 -16.39 -10.44 -2.61
N ILE A 181 -15.33 -10.74 -3.36
CA ILE A 181 -15.46 -11.27 -4.72
C ILE A 181 -14.39 -12.31 -5.03
N ILE A 182 -14.79 -13.36 -5.76
CA ILE A 182 -13.88 -14.37 -6.27
C ILE A 182 -13.38 -13.93 -7.66
N THR A 183 -12.06 -13.88 -7.82
CA THR A 183 -11.42 -13.56 -9.10
C THR A 183 -11.37 -14.79 -10.02
N LYS A 184 -11.33 -14.58 -11.32
CA LYS A 184 -11.28 -15.70 -12.31
C LYS A 184 -9.99 -16.50 -12.22
N LYS A 185 -8.87 -15.83 -11.93
CA LYS A 185 -7.54 -16.43 -11.80
C LYS A 185 -7.02 -16.24 -10.38
N SER A 186 -6.22 -17.20 -9.90
CA SER A 186 -5.42 -16.97 -8.71
C SER A 186 -4.30 -16.00 -9.05
N LEU A 187 -4.12 -14.98 -8.22
CA LEU A 187 -3.08 -13.97 -8.32
C LEU A 187 -2.20 -14.02 -7.07
N GLN A 188 -1.00 -13.50 -7.16
CA GLN A 188 -0.25 -13.17 -5.96
C GLN A 188 -0.90 -11.94 -5.28
N PRO A 189 -0.86 -11.84 -3.94
CA PRO A 189 -1.53 -10.73 -3.24
C PRO A 189 -1.09 -9.34 -3.72
N LEU A 190 0.21 -9.14 -3.95
CA LEU A 190 0.73 -7.87 -4.45
C LEU A 190 0.40 -7.61 -5.92
N GLU A 191 0.32 -8.67 -6.75
CA GLU A 191 -0.16 -8.55 -8.13
C GLU A 191 -1.62 -8.10 -8.15
N TRP A 192 -2.47 -8.68 -7.30
CA TRP A 192 -3.85 -8.25 -7.17
C TRP A 192 -3.94 -6.78 -6.73
N LEU A 193 -3.15 -6.37 -5.73
CA LEU A 193 -3.15 -4.98 -5.26
C LEU A 193 -2.74 -4.01 -6.38
N ALA A 194 -1.69 -4.36 -7.16
CA ALA A 194 -1.26 -3.54 -8.30
C ALA A 194 -2.39 -3.36 -9.31
N ARG A 195 -3.10 -4.45 -9.68
CA ARG A 195 -4.28 -4.39 -10.57
C ARG A 195 -5.37 -3.52 -9.97
N TYR A 196 -5.67 -3.70 -8.69
CA TYR A 196 -6.69 -2.96 -7.99
C TYR A 196 -6.46 -1.45 -8.03
N ILE A 197 -5.26 -0.99 -7.66
CA ILE A 197 -4.94 0.45 -7.65
C ILE A 197 -4.81 1.05 -9.06
N CYS A 198 -4.40 0.25 -10.05
CA CYS A 198 -4.38 0.68 -11.44
C CYS A 198 -5.79 0.89 -12.00
N ASN A 199 -6.77 0.08 -11.60
CA ASN A 199 -8.13 0.14 -12.12
C ASN A 199 -9.05 1.07 -11.30
N LEU A 200 -8.79 1.23 -10.00
CA LEU A 200 -9.65 1.98 -9.09
C LEU A 200 -10.01 3.40 -9.56
N PRO A 201 -9.09 4.21 -10.15
CA PRO A 201 -9.41 5.57 -10.55
C PRO A 201 -10.47 5.70 -11.65
N PHE A 202 -10.71 4.64 -12.42
CA PHE A 202 -11.68 4.68 -13.54
C PHE A 202 -12.75 3.59 -13.49
N SER A 203 -12.82 2.82 -12.40
CA SER A 203 -13.81 1.75 -12.23
C SER A 203 -15.19 2.24 -11.82
N GLY A 204 -15.35 3.53 -11.54
CA GLY A 204 -16.58 4.12 -11.04
C GLY A 204 -16.59 4.25 -9.51
N ILE A 205 -17.78 4.49 -8.94
CA ILE A 205 -17.96 4.76 -7.51
C ILE A 205 -18.77 3.66 -6.82
N GLY A 206 -18.69 3.64 -5.49
CA GLY A 206 -19.46 2.72 -4.65
C GLY A 206 -19.08 1.26 -4.83
N ASN A 207 -19.95 0.36 -4.37
CA ASN A 207 -19.73 -1.08 -4.43
C ASN A 207 -19.44 -1.60 -5.84
N LEU A 208 -20.15 -1.06 -6.85
CA LEU A 208 -19.97 -1.49 -8.24
C LEU A 208 -18.58 -1.10 -8.75
N GLY A 209 -18.14 0.14 -8.48
CA GLY A 209 -16.81 0.61 -8.87
C GLY A 209 -15.70 -0.22 -8.20
N VAL A 210 -15.82 -0.45 -6.89
CA VAL A 210 -14.85 -1.28 -6.15
C VAL A 210 -14.83 -2.72 -6.69
N LYS A 211 -16.01 -3.31 -6.97
CA LYS A 211 -16.11 -4.64 -7.57
C LYS A 211 -15.43 -4.71 -8.95
N ASN A 212 -15.63 -3.70 -9.79
CA ASN A 212 -14.98 -3.64 -11.11
C ASN A 212 -13.45 -3.53 -10.96
N ALA A 213 -12.96 -2.70 -10.03
CA ALA A 213 -11.54 -2.59 -9.76
C ALA A 213 -10.90 -3.90 -9.26
N CYS A 214 -11.63 -4.70 -8.47
CA CYS A 214 -11.18 -6.01 -8.00
C CYS A 214 -11.02 -7.05 -9.12
N LEU A 215 -11.74 -6.91 -10.21
CA LEU A 215 -11.80 -7.88 -11.32
C LEU A 215 -10.89 -7.54 -12.51
N GLY A 216 -10.35 -6.31 -12.54
CA GLY A 216 -9.56 -5.70 -13.62
C GLY A 216 -8.17 -6.23 -13.88
#